data_593c91459a0f291377e08be804f56093
#
_entry.id   593c91459a0f291377e08be804f56093
#
_cell.length_a   1.000
_cell.length_b   1.000
_cell.length_c   1.000
_cell.angle_alpha   90.00
_cell.angle_beta   90.00
_cell.angle_gamma   90.00
#
_symmetry.space_group_name_H-M   'P 1'
#
loop_
_entity.id
_entity.type
_entity.pdbx_description
1 polymer ?
#
loop_
_entity_poly.entity_id
_entity_poly.type
_entity_poly.pdbx_seq_one_letter_code
_entity_poly.pdbx_strand_id
1 'polypeptide(L)'
;MVGSNDRYIWYAHRTSSWQYNARFPQYQISKFDRETGEIKRETSRFGSAFTPTLSPDGKWLVYGTRYEDKTALRIRDLKTGDERWLAYPVQKDDQESQATMGVLPNMSFTPDSQNLIASYGGKINKIPINGGASSIIPFEVDEKIELGPQLKFDYPISDSKEMEVTQIRDVAVSPDKKHIAFTALNKLYVKNLESNEMIRLTSFGDEVIEAMPTWSPDGTEIAFVTWDNKAGGAIYKKRADGKRKSILLTTDLTGKKSGVFMNPKWNFEGDKIVYFQSGNYTQRE
;
A
#
# COMPACT_ATOMS: atom_id res chain seq x y z
N MET A 1 -15.78 23.12 -3.84
CA MET A 1 -16.53 22.68 -2.65
C MET A 1 -16.72 23.89 -1.75
N VAL A 2 -17.92 24.20 -1.36
CA VAL A 2 -18.26 25.46 -0.69
C VAL A 2 -18.40 25.20 0.81
N GLY A 3 -17.86 26.10 1.61
CA GLY A 3 -18.06 26.06 3.07
C GLY A 3 -19.47 26.45 3.49
N SER A 4 -19.80 26.22 4.76
CA SER A 4 -21.15 26.41 5.33
C SER A 4 -21.69 27.83 5.27
N ASN A 5 -20.87 28.82 4.97
CA ASN A 5 -21.24 30.24 4.94
C ASN A 5 -20.83 30.96 3.66
N ASP A 6 -20.60 30.27 2.58
CA ASP A 6 -20.18 30.79 1.27
C ASP A 6 -18.89 31.66 1.25
N ARG A 7 -18.32 31.95 2.40
CA ARG A 7 -17.09 32.73 2.51
C ARG A 7 -15.85 31.90 2.13
N TYR A 8 -15.80 30.63 2.55
CA TYR A 8 -14.62 29.80 2.39
C TYR A 8 -14.83 28.71 1.34
N ILE A 9 -13.83 28.52 0.48
CA ILE A 9 -13.74 27.36 -0.41
C ILE A 9 -12.67 26.42 0.12
N TRP A 10 -13.05 25.23 0.48
CA TRP A 10 -12.14 24.15 0.89
C TRP A 10 -11.85 23.26 -0.31
N TYR A 11 -10.60 23.02 -0.57
CA TYR A 11 -10.16 22.22 -1.71
C TYR A 11 -8.88 21.45 -1.41
N ALA A 12 -8.72 20.32 -2.08
CA ALA A 12 -7.45 19.60 -2.11
C ALA A 12 -6.65 20.04 -3.33
N HIS A 13 -5.35 20.21 -3.14
CA HIS A 13 -4.43 20.52 -4.22
C HIS A 13 -3.17 19.70 -4.13
N ARG A 14 -2.51 19.47 -5.25
CA ARG A 14 -1.20 18.81 -5.28
C ARG A 14 -0.13 19.71 -4.69
N THR A 15 0.78 19.09 -3.95
CA THR A 15 1.94 19.77 -3.36
C THR A 15 3.14 19.82 -4.30
N SER A 16 3.12 19.02 -5.37
CA SER A 16 4.16 18.95 -6.41
C SER A 16 3.54 18.54 -7.76
N SER A 17 4.33 18.64 -8.83
CA SER A 17 3.94 18.08 -10.13
C SER A 17 3.74 16.57 -10.03
N TRP A 18 2.88 16.04 -10.91
CA TRP A 18 2.69 14.60 -11.00
C TRP A 18 3.99 13.90 -11.41
N GLN A 19 4.30 12.79 -10.72
CA GLN A 19 5.43 11.93 -11.04
C GLN A 19 4.95 10.49 -11.07
N TYR A 20 5.54 9.68 -11.94
CA TYR A 20 5.23 8.26 -12.04
C TYR A 20 5.49 7.52 -10.71
N ASN A 21 6.57 7.88 -10.03
CA ASN A 21 6.84 7.40 -8.67
C ASN A 21 6.29 8.42 -7.67
N ALA A 22 5.17 8.11 -7.07
CA ALA A 22 4.52 8.99 -6.13
C ALA A 22 5.41 9.30 -4.93
N ARG A 23 5.63 10.58 -4.68
CA ARG A 23 6.24 11.07 -3.45
C ARG A 23 5.16 11.63 -2.54
N PHE A 24 5.13 11.15 -1.31
CA PHE A 24 4.20 11.64 -0.30
C PHE A 24 4.74 12.88 0.44
N PRO A 25 3.88 13.81 0.84
CA PRO A 25 2.45 13.88 0.53
C PRO A 25 2.18 14.39 -0.90
N GLN A 26 1.18 13.82 -1.57
CA GLN A 26 0.77 14.28 -2.91
C GLN A 26 -0.25 15.42 -2.84
N TYR A 27 -1.16 15.35 -1.88
CA TYR A 27 -2.25 16.30 -1.72
C TYR A 27 -2.29 16.85 -0.30
N GLN A 28 -2.69 18.12 -0.21
CA GLN A 28 -3.07 18.75 1.05
C GLN A 28 -4.33 19.60 0.85
N ILE A 29 -5.04 19.84 1.94
CA ILE A 29 -6.22 20.68 1.93
C ILE A 29 -5.83 22.10 2.25
N SER A 30 -6.35 23.02 1.46
CA SER A 30 -6.30 24.46 1.70
C SER A 30 -7.70 25.05 1.76
N LYS A 31 -7.76 26.20 2.40
CA LYS A 31 -8.97 27.05 2.51
C LYS A 31 -8.67 28.38 1.83
N PHE A 32 -9.53 28.75 0.88
CA PHE A 32 -9.52 30.06 0.23
C PHE A 32 -10.60 30.94 0.84
N ASP A 33 -10.23 32.11 1.33
CA ASP A 33 -11.17 33.12 1.81
C ASP A 33 -11.59 34.03 0.64
N ARG A 34 -12.86 33.97 0.29
CA ARG A 34 -13.43 34.76 -0.85
C ARG A 34 -13.52 36.28 -0.60
N GLU A 35 -13.49 36.69 0.66
CA GLU A 35 -13.52 38.12 1.02
C GLU A 35 -12.15 38.77 0.97
N THR A 36 -11.14 38.04 1.49
CA THR A 36 -9.78 38.59 1.59
C THR A 36 -8.84 38.14 0.47
N GLY A 37 -9.20 37.07 -0.26
CA GLY A 37 -8.33 36.43 -1.25
C GLY A 37 -7.21 35.57 -0.64
N GLU A 38 -7.17 35.42 0.68
CA GLU A 38 -6.12 34.66 1.37
C GLU A 38 -6.30 33.15 1.17
N ILE A 39 -5.17 32.47 0.93
CA ILE A 39 -5.11 31.01 0.90
C ILE A 39 -4.36 30.52 2.12
N LYS A 40 -5.00 29.68 2.92
CA LYS A 40 -4.38 29.04 4.08
C LYS A 40 -4.36 27.54 3.92
N ARG A 41 -3.16 26.95 4.06
CA ARG A 41 -3.01 25.51 4.11
C ARG A 41 -3.50 24.98 5.47
N GLU A 42 -4.42 24.04 5.44
CA GLU A 42 -5.10 23.52 6.62
C GLU A 42 -4.58 22.13 7.06
N THR A 43 -3.89 21.39 6.19
CA THR A 43 -3.34 20.08 6.51
C THR A 43 -1.87 19.95 6.12
N SER A 44 -1.14 19.10 6.85
CA SER A 44 0.26 18.78 6.58
C SER A 44 0.55 17.29 6.80
N ARG A 45 -0.38 16.43 6.40
CA ARG A 45 -0.27 14.99 6.62
C ARG A 45 0.67 14.31 5.62
N PHE A 46 1.49 13.39 6.12
CA PHE A 46 2.37 12.59 5.26
C PHE A 46 1.57 11.74 4.27
N GLY A 47 0.50 11.07 4.71
CA GLY A 47 -0.37 10.23 3.87
C GLY A 47 -1.26 11.02 2.91
N SER A 48 -1.02 12.32 2.70
CA SER A 48 -1.87 13.26 1.98
C SER A 48 -3.16 13.60 2.72
N ALA A 49 -3.89 14.60 2.23
CA ALA A 49 -5.24 14.94 2.64
C ALA A 49 -6.04 15.38 1.41
N PHE A 50 -7.16 14.73 1.17
CA PHE A 50 -7.91 14.88 -0.07
C PHE A 50 -9.43 14.73 0.13
N THR A 51 -10.22 15.15 -0.84
CA THR A 51 -11.70 15.15 -0.84
C THR A 51 -12.28 15.74 0.44
N PRO A 52 -11.97 17.02 0.76
CA PRO A 52 -12.55 17.67 1.93
C PRO A 52 -14.08 17.72 1.83
N THR A 53 -14.76 17.28 2.89
CA THR A 53 -16.21 17.26 3.00
C THR A 53 -16.59 17.92 4.31
N LEU A 54 -17.34 19.03 4.23
CA LEU A 54 -17.78 19.79 5.39
C LEU A 54 -19.18 19.35 5.82
N SER A 55 -19.41 19.32 7.13
CA SER A 55 -20.74 19.11 7.67
C SER A 55 -21.65 20.35 7.44
N PRO A 56 -22.96 20.15 7.27
CA PRO A 56 -23.92 21.26 7.11
C PRO A 56 -23.90 22.26 8.26
N ASP A 57 -23.65 21.82 9.48
CA ASP A 57 -23.56 22.70 10.65
C ASP A 57 -22.22 23.45 10.77
N GLY A 58 -21.27 23.21 9.84
CA GLY A 58 -19.98 23.87 9.79
C GLY A 58 -19.00 23.47 10.89
N LYS A 59 -19.27 22.43 11.67
CA LYS A 59 -18.41 22.02 12.80
C LYS A 59 -17.34 21.02 12.40
N TRP A 60 -17.60 20.21 11.38
CA TRP A 60 -16.77 19.07 11.04
C TRP A 60 -16.23 19.15 9.62
N LEU A 61 -14.97 18.74 9.49
CA LEU A 61 -14.33 18.44 8.22
C LEU A 61 -13.97 16.96 8.19
N VAL A 62 -14.47 16.23 7.20
CA VAL A 62 -13.98 14.87 6.89
C VAL A 62 -13.12 14.92 5.65
N TYR A 63 -12.06 14.12 5.64
CA TYR A 63 -11.19 13.97 4.48
C TYR A 63 -10.57 12.58 4.43
N GLY A 64 -10.15 12.17 3.23
CA GLY A 64 -9.39 10.95 3.03
C GLY A 64 -7.90 11.18 3.24
N THR A 65 -7.22 10.14 3.68
CA THR A 65 -5.76 10.10 3.85
C THR A 65 -5.29 8.66 3.72
N ARG A 66 -4.01 8.46 3.40
CA ARG A 66 -3.39 7.15 3.53
C ARG A 66 -3.04 6.87 4.98
N TYR A 67 -3.34 5.66 5.42
CA TYR A 67 -2.85 5.09 6.65
C TYR A 67 -2.35 3.67 6.36
N GLU A 68 -1.14 3.33 6.77
CA GLU A 68 -0.46 2.11 6.35
C GLU A 68 -0.48 1.95 4.81
N ASP A 69 -1.12 0.90 4.28
CA ASP A 69 -1.21 0.57 2.86
C ASP A 69 -2.60 0.87 2.23
N LYS A 70 -3.48 1.53 2.99
CA LYS A 70 -4.88 1.76 2.56
C LYS A 70 -5.34 3.17 2.82
N THR A 71 -6.45 3.52 2.17
CA THR A 71 -7.17 4.77 2.45
C THR A 71 -7.91 4.65 3.78
N ALA A 72 -7.87 5.73 4.54
CA ALA A 72 -8.63 5.95 5.75
C ALA A 72 -9.40 7.26 5.68
N LEU A 73 -10.43 7.43 6.48
CA LEU A 73 -11.15 8.70 6.68
C LEU A 73 -10.78 9.27 8.05
N ARG A 74 -10.47 10.57 8.06
CA ARG A 74 -10.31 11.36 9.28
C ARG A 74 -11.41 12.39 9.41
N ILE A 75 -11.76 12.69 10.65
CA ILE A 75 -12.68 13.78 10.98
C ILE A 75 -11.98 14.77 11.92
N ARG A 76 -12.10 16.06 11.59
CA ARG A 76 -11.58 17.19 12.36
C ARG A 76 -12.72 18.03 12.90
N ASP A 77 -12.65 18.37 14.18
CA ASP A 77 -13.44 19.45 14.77
C ASP A 77 -12.84 20.79 14.32
N LEU A 78 -13.63 21.61 13.61
CA LEU A 78 -13.14 22.88 13.08
C LEU A 78 -12.99 23.99 14.12
N LYS A 79 -13.57 23.80 15.30
CA LYS A 79 -13.44 24.74 16.42
C LYS A 79 -12.18 24.48 17.25
N THR A 80 -11.92 23.22 17.59
CA THR A 80 -10.78 22.85 18.45
C THR A 80 -9.53 22.47 17.64
N GLY A 81 -9.70 22.01 16.38
CA GLY A 81 -8.66 21.46 15.55
C GLY A 81 -8.37 19.98 15.83
N ASP A 82 -9.05 19.36 16.80
CA ASP A 82 -8.84 17.96 17.16
C ASP A 82 -9.23 17.02 16.01
N GLU A 83 -8.40 16.01 15.80
CA GLU A 83 -8.60 15.01 14.75
C GLU A 83 -8.64 13.59 15.30
N ARG A 84 -9.48 12.76 14.70
CA ARG A 84 -9.51 11.31 14.98
C ARG A 84 -9.82 10.51 13.72
N TRP A 85 -9.53 9.23 13.78
CA TRP A 85 -9.96 8.29 12.74
C TRP A 85 -11.48 8.14 12.73
N LEU A 86 -12.08 8.20 11.55
CA LEU A 86 -13.51 7.98 11.36
C LEU A 86 -13.80 6.58 10.81
N ALA A 87 -13.01 6.15 9.82
CA ALA A 87 -13.12 4.82 9.23
C ALA A 87 -11.76 4.32 8.71
N TYR A 88 -11.46 3.04 8.96
CA TYR A 88 -10.31 2.32 8.43
C TYR A 88 -10.52 0.80 8.55
N PRO A 89 -10.10 -0.02 7.55
CA PRO A 89 -9.72 0.40 6.21
C PRO A 89 -10.93 0.83 5.38
N VAL A 90 -10.74 1.75 4.43
CA VAL A 90 -11.79 2.17 3.49
C VAL A 90 -11.65 1.42 2.17
N GLN A 91 -10.54 1.63 1.48
CA GLN A 91 -10.22 0.96 0.21
C GLN A 91 -8.72 0.91 -0.02
N LYS A 92 -8.29 0.24 -1.10
CA LYS A 92 -6.91 0.29 -1.57
C LYS A 92 -6.50 1.75 -1.82
N ASP A 93 -5.27 2.11 -1.45
CA ASP A 93 -4.74 3.43 -1.77
C ASP A 93 -4.21 3.46 -3.20
N ASP A 94 -4.83 4.28 -4.04
CA ASP A 94 -4.50 4.45 -5.46
C ASP A 94 -3.95 5.86 -5.77
N GLN A 95 -3.33 6.54 -4.80
CA GLN A 95 -2.80 7.91 -5.01
C GLN A 95 -1.72 7.98 -6.09
N GLU A 96 -1.07 6.89 -6.45
CA GLU A 96 -0.16 6.79 -7.58
C GLU A 96 -0.88 6.79 -8.93
N SER A 97 -2.18 6.53 -8.94
CA SER A 97 -2.96 6.54 -10.17
C SER A 97 -2.99 7.92 -10.79
N GLN A 98 -2.87 7.97 -12.12
CA GLN A 98 -3.05 9.21 -12.89
C GLN A 98 -4.47 9.74 -12.77
N ALA A 99 -5.45 8.87 -12.63
CA ALA A 99 -6.86 9.19 -12.45
C ALA A 99 -7.21 9.38 -10.97
N THR A 100 -6.58 10.33 -10.32
CA THR A 100 -6.70 10.57 -8.87
C THR A 100 -8.11 10.93 -8.39
N MET A 101 -9.00 11.35 -9.27
CA MET A 101 -10.40 11.64 -8.93
C MET A 101 -11.22 10.39 -8.57
N GLY A 102 -10.76 9.19 -8.94
CA GLY A 102 -11.37 7.90 -8.57
C GLY A 102 -10.81 7.28 -7.30
N VAL A 103 -9.82 7.91 -6.69
CA VAL A 103 -9.11 7.34 -5.52
C VAL A 103 -9.96 7.35 -4.26
N LEU A 104 -11.02 8.15 -4.24
CA LEU A 104 -11.77 8.40 -3.04
C LEU A 104 -13.25 8.28 -3.23
N PRO A 105 -13.93 7.78 -2.20
CA PRO A 105 -15.36 7.76 -2.21
C PRO A 105 -15.92 9.19 -2.31
N ASN A 106 -16.95 9.35 -3.09
CA ASN A 106 -17.80 10.50 -2.92
C ASN A 106 -18.43 10.43 -1.54
N MET A 107 -18.41 11.56 -0.84
CA MET A 107 -18.89 11.66 0.53
C MET A 107 -19.84 12.84 0.69
N SER A 108 -20.81 12.67 1.55
CA SER A 108 -21.71 13.74 1.97
C SER A 108 -22.16 13.50 3.41
N PHE A 109 -22.33 14.56 4.18
CA PHE A 109 -22.99 14.45 5.48
C PHE A 109 -24.50 14.34 5.32
N THR A 110 -25.16 13.68 6.27
CA THR A 110 -26.60 13.82 6.46
C THR A 110 -26.95 15.25 6.87
N PRO A 111 -28.17 15.75 6.55
CA PRO A 111 -28.57 17.15 6.85
C PRO A 111 -28.43 17.52 8.34
N ASP A 112 -28.59 16.55 9.24
CA ASP A 112 -28.44 16.70 10.69
C ASP A 112 -26.97 16.70 11.15
N SER A 113 -26.02 16.53 10.24
CA SER A 113 -24.57 16.43 10.52
C SER A 113 -24.18 15.27 11.43
N GLN A 114 -25.03 14.27 11.64
CA GLN A 114 -24.76 13.17 12.56
C GLN A 114 -24.08 11.97 11.89
N ASN A 115 -24.18 11.86 10.56
CA ASN A 115 -23.60 10.76 9.82
C ASN A 115 -22.90 11.25 8.56
N LEU A 116 -21.84 10.53 8.18
CA LEU A 116 -21.23 10.64 6.87
C LEU A 116 -21.76 9.49 6.00
N ILE A 117 -22.19 9.82 4.79
CA ILE A 117 -22.51 8.84 3.74
C ILE A 117 -21.31 8.79 2.79
N ALA A 118 -20.74 7.62 2.60
CA ALA A 118 -19.56 7.44 1.74
C ALA A 118 -19.69 6.17 0.89
N SER A 119 -19.32 6.27 -0.40
CA SER A 119 -19.37 5.14 -1.33
C SER A 119 -17.99 4.53 -1.50
N TYR A 120 -17.79 3.31 -1.01
CA TYR A 120 -16.55 2.54 -1.19
C TYR A 120 -16.81 1.04 -1.07
N GLY A 121 -15.90 0.24 -1.64
CA GLY A 121 -16.05 -1.21 -1.65
C GLY A 121 -17.31 -1.71 -2.37
N GLY A 122 -17.79 -0.97 -3.39
CA GLY A 122 -19.03 -1.26 -4.11
C GLY A 122 -20.30 -1.10 -3.27
N LYS A 123 -20.25 -0.34 -2.17
CA LYS A 123 -21.34 -0.16 -1.21
C LYS A 123 -21.50 1.30 -0.81
N ILE A 124 -22.71 1.66 -0.38
CA ILE A 124 -22.97 2.95 0.27
C ILE A 124 -22.93 2.72 1.78
N ASN A 125 -22.01 3.39 2.44
CA ASN A 125 -21.79 3.26 3.88
C ASN A 125 -22.34 4.48 4.60
N LYS A 126 -23.09 4.26 5.68
CA LYS A 126 -23.51 5.27 6.65
C LYS A 126 -22.64 5.14 7.90
N ILE A 127 -21.86 6.19 8.18
CA ILE A 127 -20.83 6.21 9.23
C ILE A 127 -21.21 7.27 10.27
N PRO A 128 -21.56 6.87 11.51
CA PRO A 128 -21.84 7.82 12.57
C PRO A 128 -20.59 8.63 12.93
N ILE A 129 -20.71 9.96 13.02
CA ILE A 129 -19.56 10.83 13.31
C ILE A 129 -19.09 10.79 14.75
N ASN A 130 -19.91 10.35 15.68
CA ASN A 130 -19.58 10.25 17.11
C ASN A 130 -18.87 8.95 17.51
N GLY A 131 -18.56 8.08 16.54
CA GLY A 131 -17.96 6.76 16.77
C GLY A 131 -19.02 5.71 17.08
N GLY A 132 -19.30 4.86 16.14
CA GLY A 132 -20.25 3.76 16.22
C GLY A 132 -20.03 2.85 15.02
N ALA A 133 -20.67 1.69 15.01
CA ALA A 133 -20.60 0.79 13.89
C ALA A 133 -21.22 1.44 12.64
N SER A 134 -20.49 1.41 11.53
CA SER A 134 -21.04 1.80 10.24
C SER A 134 -22.10 0.79 9.78
N SER A 135 -23.08 1.27 9.04
CA SER A 135 -24.12 0.42 8.42
C SER A 135 -24.12 0.62 6.91
N ILE A 136 -24.52 -0.41 6.19
CA ILE A 136 -24.66 -0.37 4.74
C ILE A 136 -26.05 0.11 4.39
N ILE A 137 -26.17 1.06 3.47
CA ILE A 137 -27.42 1.44 2.85
C ILE A 137 -27.59 0.50 1.64
N PRO A 138 -28.56 -0.42 1.65
CA PRO A 138 -28.77 -1.32 0.54
C PRO A 138 -29.26 -0.56 -0.68
N PHE A 139 -28.80 -0.96 -1.86
CA PHE A 139 -29.35 -0.51 -3.13
C PHE A 139 -29.26 -1.64 -4.15
N GLU A 140 -30.14 -1.61 -5.10
CA GLU A 140 -30.19 -2.54 -6.23
C GLU A 140 -30.29 -1.71 -7.51
N VAL A 141 -29.56 -2.12 -8.54
CA VAL A 141 -29.59 -1.49 -9.86
C VAL A 141 -29.82 -2.58 -10.88
N ASP A 142 -30.90 -2.45 -11.62
CA ASP A 142 -31.18 -3.27 -12.81
C ASP A 142 -31.21 -2.34 -14.01
N GLU A 143 -30.17 -2.37 -14.83
CA GLU A 143 -29.98 -1.47 -15.97
C GLU A 143 -29.57 -2.25 -17.20
N LYS A 144 -30.21 -1.97 -18.31
CA LYS A 144 -29.91 -2.56 -19.60
C LYS A 144 -29.04 -1.60 -20.40
N ILE A 145 -27.76 -1.91 -20.46
CA ILE A 145 -26.76 -1.09 -21.16
C ILE A 145 -26.55 -1.68 -22.55
N GLU A 146 -26.75 -0.87 -23.58
CA GLU A 146 -26.39 -1.22 -24.94
C GLU A 146 -24.86 -1.05 -25.12
N LEU A 147 -24.19 -2.17 -25.33
CA LEU A 147 -22.75 -2.17 -25.60
C LEU A 147 -22.50 -1.93 -27.09
N GLY A 148 -21.56 -1.05 -27.39
CA GLY A 148 -21.10 -0.82 -28.76
C GLY A 148 -20.43 -2.08 -29.38
N PRO A 149 -19.91 -1.97 -30.61
CA PRO A 149 -19.29 -3.10 -31.31
C PRO A 149 -18.22 -3.78 -30.45
N GLN A 150 -18.38 -5.08 -30.22
CA GLN A 150 -17.34 -5.84 -29.54
C GLN A 150 -16.14 -6.04 -30.46
N LEU A 151 -15.01 -5.45 -30.08
CA LEU A 151 -13.73 -5.83 -30.66
C LEU A 151 -13.31 -7.13 -29.97
N LYS A 152 -13.54 -8.25 -30.65
CA LYS A 152 -13.08 -9.56 -30.18
C LYS A 152 -11.65 -9.78 -30.62
N PHE A 153 -10.78 -10.01 -29.63
CA PHE A 153 -9.46 -10.57 -29.86
C PHE A 153 -9.50 -12.02 -29.38
N ASP A 154 -9.30 -12.94 -30.32
CA ASP A 154 -9.13 -14.33 -29.95
C ASP A 154 -7.72 -14.53 -29.41
N TYR A 155 -7.59 -14.61 -28.12
CA TYR A 155 -6.37 -15.02 -27.46
C TYR A 155 -6.68 -16.19 -26.50
N PRO A 156 -5.76 -17.16 -26.41
CA PRO A 156 -5.98 -18.32 -25.56
C PRO A 156 -6.02 -17.89 -24.09
N ILE A 157 -7.13 -18.14 -23.42
CA ILE A 157 -7.22 -18.05 -21.97
C ILE A 157 -7.10 -19.47 -21.45
N SER A 158 -6.04 -19.75 -20.69
CA SER A 158 -5.87 -21.03 -20.03
C SER A 158 -6.50 -21.01 -18.64
N ASP A 159 -7.33 -21.99 -18.33
CA ASP A 159 -7.83 -22.32 -16.99
C ASP A 159 -7.07 -23.49 -16.36
N SER A 160 -5.88 -23.79 -16.88
CA SER A 160 -4.97 -24.79 -16.33
C SER A 160 -4.65 -24.51 -14.87
N LYS A 161 -4.56 -25.58 -14.07
CA LYS A 161 -4.10 -25.49 -12.68
C LYS A 161 -2.64 -25.06 -12.54
N GLU A 162 -1.87 -25.17 -13.61
CA GLU A 162 -0.47 -24.81 -13.68
C GLU A 162 -0.28 -23.68 -14.69
N MET A 163 0.62 -22.76 -14.35
CA MET A 163 1.01 -21.64 -15.20
C MET A 163 2.50 -21.71 -15.48
N GLU A 164 2.88 -21.61 -16.75
CA GLU A 164 4.29 -21.46 -17.12
C GLU A 164 4.80 -20.07 -16.66
N VAL A 165 5.84 -20.08 -15.85
CA VAL A 165 6.46 -18.86 -15.34
C VAL A 165 7.58 -18.42 -16.25
N THR A 166 7.39 -17.31 -16.95
CA THR A 166 8.37 -16.74 -17.89
C THR A 166 9.28 -15.68 -17.24
N GLN A 167 8.88 -15.09 -16.12
CA GLN A 167 9.66 -14.08 -15.40
C GLN A 167 10.39 -14.69 -14.21
N ILE A 168 11.67 -14.97 -14.41
CA ILE A 168 12.59 -15.43 -13.35
C ILE A 168 13.53 -14.26 -13.04
N ARG A 169 13.72 -13.96 -11.74
CA ARG A 169 14.54 -12.84 -11.27
C ARG A 169 15.55 -13.29 -10.23
N ASP A 170 16.55 -12.45 -10.01
CA ASP A 170 17.52 -12.56 -8.92
C ASP A 170 18.22 -13.92 -8.86
N VAL A 171 18.69 -14.43 -9.98
CA VAL A 171 19.36 -15.73 -10.03
C VAL A 171 20.71 -15.68 -9.33
N ALA A 172 20.92 -16.58 -8.39
CA ALA A 172 22.18 -16.79 -7.68
C ALA A 172 22.64 -18.26 -7.77
N VAL A 173 23.87 -18.46 -8.25
CA VAL A 173 24.46 -19.80 -8.37
C VAL A 173 25.13 -20.18 -7.06
N SER A 174 24.96 -21.42 -6.62
CA SER A 174 25.64 -21.95 -5.43
C SER A 174 27.18 -22.04 -5.63
N PRO A 175 27.98 -21.99 -4.56
CA PRO A 175 29.44 -22.07 -4.66
C PRO A 175 29.94 -23.33 -5.37
N ASP A 176 29.26 -24.46 -5.20
CA ASP A 176 29.56 -25.75 -5.85
C ASP A 176 29.05 -25.82 -7.31
N LYS A 177 28.32 -24.78 -7.78
CA LYS A 177 27.71 -24.69 -9.11
C LYS A 177 26.66 -25.75 -9.45
N LYS A 178 26.17 -26.49 -8.45
CA LYS A 178 25.15 -27.54 -8.64
C LYS A 178 23.74 -27.09 -8.43
N HIS A 179 23.56 -25.92 -7.82
CA HIS A 179 22.24 -25.35 -7.51
C HIS A 179 22.14 -23.91 -7.95
N ILE A 180 20.92 -23.48 -8.23
CA ILE A 180 20.57 -22.08 -8.39
C ILE A 180 19.44 -21.71 -7.42
N ALA A 181 19.55 -20.54 -6.81
CA ALA A 181 18.46 -19.88 -6.11
C ALA A 181 17.93 -18.76 -7.01
N PHE A 182 16.61 -18.60 -7.07
CA PHE A 182 15.98 -17.55 -7.90
C PHE A 182 14.60 -17.20 -7.36
N THR A 183 14.06 -16.09 -7.80
CA THR A 183 12.69 -15.70 -7.47
C THR A 183 11.78 -15.78 -8.70
N ALA A 184 10.58 -16.27 -8.47
CA ALA A 184 9.50 -16.35 -9.46
C ALA A 184 8.18 -16.08 -8.74
N LEU A 185 7.31 -15.25 -9.33
CA LEU A 185 6.04 -14.83 -8.72
C LEU A 185 6.21 -14.36 -7.26
N ASN A 186 7.27 -13.57 -6.99
CA ASN A 186 7.62 -13.05 -5.67
C ASN A 186 7.94 -14.13 -4.61
N LYS A 187 8.29 -15.35 -5.02
CA LYS A 187 8.65 -16.45 -4.12
C LYS A 187 10.03 -17.00 -4.46
N LEU A 188 10.73 -17.49 -3.42
CA LEU A 188 12.09 -17.97 -3.52
C LEU A 188 12.13 -19.49 -3.73
N TYR A 189 12.86 -19.90 -4.75
CA TYR A 189 13.07 -21.30 -5.13
C TYR A 189 14.55 -21.65 -5.16
N VAL A 190 14.82 -22.94 -4.95
CA VAL A 190 16.12 -23.56 -5.20
C VAL A 190 15.92 -24.71 -6.17
N LYS A 191 16.76 -24.76 -7.21
CA LYS A 191 16.75 -25.82 -8.20
C LYS A 191 18.11 -26.50 -8.24
N ASN A 192 18.13 -27.83 -8.19
CA ASN A 192 19.28 -28.63 -8.48
C ASN A 192 19.45 -28.73 -10.01
N LEU A 193 20.64 -28.42 -10.53
CA LEU A 193 20.92 -28.41 -11.96
C LEU A 193 21.19 -29.81 -12.56
N GLU A 194 21.58 -30.78 -11.75
CA GLU A 194 21.83 -32.15 -12.18
C GLU A 194 20.53 -32.95 -12.21
N SER A 195 19.74 -32.92 -11.10
CA SER A 195 18.51 -33.71 -10.97
C SER A 195 17.26 -32.99 -11.52
N ASN A 196 17.36 -31.72 -11.84
CA ASN A 196 16.20 -30.82 -12.16
C ASN A 196 15.18 -30.67 -11.02
N GLU A 197 15.43 -31.23 -9.85
CA GLU A 197 14.53 -31.08 -8.71
C GLU A 197 14.49 -29.62 -8.25
N MET A 198 13.28 -29.12 -7.98
CA MET A 198 13.04 -27.76 -7.55
C MET A 198 12.18 -27.74 -6.30
N ILE A 199 12.56 -26.92 -5.34
CA ILE A 199 11.78 -26.70 -4.11
C ILE A 199 11.50 -25.22 -3.93
N ARG A 200 10.30 -24.89 -3.41
CA ARG A 200 10.04 -23.59 -2.82
C ARG A 200 10.78 -23.53 -1.48
N LEU A 201 11.73 -22.59 -1.35
CA LEU A 201 12.61 -22.57 -0.17
C LEU A 201 11.89 -22.10 1.10
N THR A 202 10.93 -21.20 0.98
CA THR A 202 10.29 -20.53 2.11
C THR A 202 8.81 -20.89 2.23
N SER A 203 8.18 -20.47 3.33
CA SER A 203 6.75 -20.68 3.61
C SER A 203 6.05 -19.38 4.02
N PHE A 204 6.54 -18.22 3.60
CA PHE A 204 5.83 -16.95 3.81
C PHE A 204 4.53 -16.90 3.03
N GLY A 205 3.55 -16.14 3.55
CA GLY A 205 2.26 -15.93 2.90
C GLY A 205 2.35 -15.21 1.55
N ASP A 206 1.24 -15.14 0.84
CA ASP A 206 1.22 -14.60 -0.53
C ASP A 206 1.48 -13.10 -0.59
N GLU A 207 1.18 -12.37 0.48
CA GLU A 207 1.44 -10.93 0.65
C GLU A 207 2.93 -10.57 0.78
N VAL A 208 3.78 -11.53 1.13
CA VAL A 208 5.21 -11.29 1.33
C VAL A 208 5.96 -11.48 0.01
N ILE A 209 6.64 -10.44 -0.43
CA ILE A 209 7.57 -10.51 -1.56
C ILE A 209 8.92 -11.02 -1.06
N GLU A 210 9.50 -11.96 -1.76
CA GLU A 210 10.84 -12.51 -1.50
C GLU A 210 11.75 -12.19 -2.69
N ALA A 211 12.97 -11.72 -2.44
CA ALA A 211 13.86 -11.22 -3.48
C ALA A 211 15.35 -11.36 -3.11
N MET A 212 16.22 -11.20 -4.11
CA MET A 212 17.65 -11.00 -3.97
C MET A 212 18.36 -12.09 -3.14
N PRO A 213 18.20 -13.38 -3.46
CA PRO A 213 18.90 -14.45 -2.78
C PRO A 213 20.42 -14.37 -2.97
N THR A 214 21.16 -14.79 -1.94
CA THR A 214 22.62 -14.93 -1.98
C THR A 214 23.05 -16.12 -1.15
N TRP A 215 23.93 -16.94 -1.70
CA TRP A 215 24.45 -18.13 -1.05
C TRP A 215 25.55 -17.77 -0.05
N SER A 216 25.57 -18.48 1.09
CA SER A 216 26.74 -18.48 1.96
C SER A 216 27.94 -19.11 1.25
N PRO A 217 29.20 -18.77 1.63
CA PRO A 217 30.40 -19.30 0.97
C PRO A 217 30.52 -20.83 1.03
N ASP A 218 29.97 -21.44 2.06
CA ASP A 218 29.93 -22.91 2.24
C ASP A 218 28.73 -23.58 1.51
N GLY A 219 27.86 -22.81 0.90
CA GLY A 219 26.68 -23.30 0.17
C GLY A 219 25.55 -23.86 1.05
N THR A 220 25.63 -23.72 2.37
CA THR A 220 24.65 -24.34 3.28
C THR A 220 23.43 -23.43 3.56
N GLU A 221 23.57 -22.12 3.44
CA GLU A 221 22.54 -21.14 3.73
C GLU A 221 22.32 -20.18 2.56
N ILE A 222 21.12 -19.62 2.49
CA ILE A 222 20.74 -18.56 1.56
C ILE A 222 20.19 -17.40 2.37
N ALA A 223 20.79 -16.21 2.22
CA ALA A 223 20.20 -14.96 2.69
C ALA A 223 19.39 -14.32 1.59
N PHE A 224 18.29 -13.67 1.95
CA PHE A 224 17.36 -13.06 1.01
C PHE A 224 16.59 -11.92 1.66
N VAL A 225 16.05 -11.04 0.84
CA VAL A 225 15.23 -9.91 1.25
C VAL A 225 13.75 -10.31 1.24
N THR A 226 12.98 -9.76 2.18
CA THR A 226 11.53 -9.80 2.13
C THR A 226 10.96 -8.39 2.15
N TRP A 227 9.75 -8.24 1.63
CA TRP A 227 8.95 -7.03 1.74
C TRP A 227 7.49 -7.39 2.07
N ASP A 228 6.93 -6.69 3.02
CA ASP A 228 5.52 -6.72 3.39
C ASP A 228 5.02 -5.29 3.51
N ASN A 229 3.84 -4.99 2.97
CA ASN A 229 3.32 -3.62 2.93
C ASN A 229 3.02 -3.04 4.32
N LYS A 230 2.81 -3.89 5.33
CA LYS A 230 2.55 -3.47 6.71
C LYS A 230 3.81 -3.51 7.56
N ALA A 231 4.55 -4.61 7.45
CA ALA A 231 5.73 -4.85 8.28
C ALA A 231 7.02 -4.22 7.71
N GLY A 232 6.99 -3.77 6.43
CA GLY A 232 8.18 -3.28 5.74
C GLY A 232 9.13 -4.39 5.30
N GLY A 233 10.37 -4.01 4.99
CA GLY A 233 11.41 -4.93 4.55
C GLY A 233 12.16 -5.61 5.68
N ALA A 234 12.76 -6.76 5.37
CA ALA A 234 13.66 -7.47 6.26
C ALA A 234 14.65 -8.35 5.46
N ILE A 235 15.76 -8.73 6.09
CA ILE A 235 16.66 -9.76 5.59
C ILE A 235 16.51 -10.99 6.45
N TYR A 236 16.32 -12.13 5.80
CA TYR A 236 16.29 -13.44 6.42
C TYR A 236 17.41 -14.31 5.88
N LYS A 237 17.76 -15.34 6.64
CA LYS A 237 18.52 -16.49 6.13
C LYS A 237 17.78 -17.79 6.35
N LYS A 238 18.03 -18.75 5.53
CA LYS A 238 17.47 -20.11 5.62
C LYS A 238 18.44 -21.13 5.06
N ARG A 239 18.40 -22.34 5.59
CA ARG A 239 19.15 -23.46 5.01
C ARG A 239 18.68 -23.74 3.59
N ALA A 240 19.62 -23.97 2.71
CA ALA A 240 19.38 -24.23 1.29
C ALA A 240 18.55 -25.52 1.04
N ASP A 241 18.59 -26.47 1.98
CA ASP A 241 17.80 -27.73 1.96
C ASP A 241 16.31 -27.51 2.35
N GLY A 242 15.92 -26.31 2.72
CA GLY A 242 14.54 -25.96 3.10
C GLY A 242 14.07 -26.46 4.47
N LYS A 243 14.86 -27.27 5.20
CA LYS A 243 14.39 -28.04 6.37
C LYS A 243 14.13 -27.23 7.64
N ARG A 244 14.72 -26.06 7.82
CA ARG A 244 14.55 -25.23 9.02
C ARG A 244 13.73 -23.98 8.73
N LYS A 245 13.17 -23.34 9.77
CA LYS A 245 12.51 -22.05 9.64
C LYS A 245 13.51 -20.97 9.22
N SER A 246 13.02 -19.96 8.51
CA SER A 246 13.81 -18.76 8.20
C SER A 246 14.17 -18.00 9.47
N ILE A 247 15.38 -17.49 9.54
CA ILE A 247 15.91 -16.71 10.67
C ILE A 247 15.98 -15.26 10.24
N LEU A 248 15.32 -14.37 10.98
CA LEU A 248 15.39 -12.93 10.77
C LEU A 248 16.77 -12.41 11.18
N LEU A 249 17.40 -11.60 10.33
CA LEU A 249 18.71 -11.01 10.55
C LEU A 249 18.67 -9.52 10.85
N THR A 250 17.63 -8.81 10.37
CA THR A 250 17.51 -7.38 10.52
C THR A 250 16.30 -7.00 11.37
N THR A 251 16.55 -6.09 12.32
CA THR A 251 15.53 -5.36 13.06
C THR A 251 15.94 -3.89 13.08
N ASP A 252 14.99 -2.96 13.18
CA ASP A 252 15.35 -1.57 13.45
C ASP A 252 15.87 -1.40 14.89
N LEU A 253 16.33 -0.20 15.24
CA LEU A 253 16.81 0.12 16.59
C LEU A 253 15.73 -0.03 17.68
N THR A 254 14.47 -0.17 17.29
CA THR A 254 13.34 -0.39 18.21
C THR A 254 12.91 -1.86 18.28
N GLY A 255 13.61 -2.76 17.57
CA GLY A 255 13.28 -4.19 17.48
C GLY A 255 12.17 -4.51 16.47
N LYS A 256 11.67 -3.52 15.73
CA LYS A 256 10.65 -3.71 14.69
C LYS A 256 11.30 -3.99 13.34
N LYS A 257 10.62 -4.77 12.50
CA LYS A 257 10.95 -4.88 11.08
C LYS A 257 10.56 -3.57 10.43
N SER A 258 11.50 -2.74 10.05
CA SER A 258 11.19 -1.54 9.29
C SER A 258 12.40 -1.11 8.49
N GLY A 259 12.20 -0.86 7.21
CA GLY A 259 13.23 -0.39 6.30
C GLY A 259 13.11 -1.03 4.92
N VAL A 260 13.79 -0.45 3.96
CA VAL A 260 14.00 -1.05 2.65
C VAL A 260 15.43 -1.60 2.64
N PHE A 261 15.54 -2.92 2.55
CA PHE A 261 16.82 -3.61 2.49
C PHE A 261 17.04 -4.16 1.08
N MET A 262 18.27 -4.10 0.59
CA MET A 262 18.60 -4.53 -0.77
C MET A 262 19.98 -5.18 -0.82
N ASN A 263 20.15 -6.11 -1.77
CA ASN A 263 21.42 -6.69 -2.18
C ASN A 263 22.26 -7.25 -1.02
N PRO A 264 21.73 -8.17 -0.20
CA PRO A 264 22.54 -8.84 0.82
C PRO A 264 23.69 -9.61 0.17
N LYS A 265 24.87 -9.56 0.78
CA LYS A 265 26.05 -10.32 0.35
C LYS A 265 26.78 -10.83 1.57
N TRP A 266 27.14 -12.10 1.54
CA TRP A 266 27.98 -12.73 2.54
C TRP A 266 29.44 -12.27 2.40
N ASN A 267 30.14 -12.13 3.51
CA ASN A 267 31.59 -12.03 3.49
C ASN A 267 32.21 -13.40 3.19
N PHE A 268 33.51 -13.44 2.98
CA PHE A 268 34.22 -14.65 2.59
C PHE A 268 34.19 -15.73 3.70
N GLU A 269 34.25 -15.33 4.97
CA GLU A 269 34.18 -16.22 6.12
C GLU A 269 32.78 -16.79 6.39
N GLY A 270 31.70 -16.16 5.83
CA GLY A 270 30.33 -16.61 6.01
C GLY A 270 29.71 -16.25 7.37
N ASP A 271 30.32 -15.34 8.12
CA ASP A 271 29.87 -14.93 9.45
C ASP A 271 29.17 -13.55 9.44
N LYS A 272 29.28 -12.78 8.33
CA LYS A 272 28.70 -11.43 8.18
C LYS A 272 27.99 -11.27 6.86
N ILE A 273 27.01 -10.38 6.87
CA ILE A 273 26.26 -9.95 5.66
C ILE A 273 26.33 -8.45 5.54
N VAL A 274 26.76 -7.98 4.36
CA VAL A 274 26.69 -6.56 3.95
C VAL A 274 25.44 -6.37 3.11
N TYR A 275 24.74 -5.25 3.30
CA TYR A 275 23.51 -4.90 2.56
C TYR A 275 23.36 -3.41 2.44
N PHE A 276 22.52 -2.96 1.50
CA PHE A 276 22.05 -1.59 1.45
C PHE A 276 20.77 -1.44 2.26
N GLN A 277 20.69 -0.36 3.04
CA GLN A 277 19.46 0.06 3.70
C GLN A 277 19.12 1.47 3.23
N SER A 278 17.96 1.63 2.64
CA SER A 278 17.38 2.93 2.31
C SER A 278 16.40 3.30 3.42
N GLY A 279 16.49 4.54 3.90
CA GLY A 279 15.70 5.22 4.94
C GLY A 279 14.61 4.44 5.67
N ASN A 280 14.27 4.86 6.86
CA ASN A 280 13.16 4.27 7.59
C ASN A 280 11.86 4.59 6.85
N TYR A 281 11.25 3.57 6.25
CA TYR A 281 9.88 3.65 5.81
C TYR A 281 9.00 3.58 7.05
N THR A 282 8.97 4.67 7.80
CA THR A 282 8.03 4.84 8.89
C THR A 282 6.93 5.75 8.39
N GLN A 283 5.73 5.22 8.27
CA GLN A 283 4.54 6.06 8.27
C GLN A 283 4.47 6.68 9.67
N ARG A 284 5.13 7.80 9.84
CA ARG A 284 5.00 8.59 11.06
C ARG A 284 3.72 9.40 10.94
N GLU A 285 2.83 9.15 11.85
CA GLU A 285 1.75 10.07 12.20
C GLU A 285 2.23 11.07 13.25
#